data_7c83bffa8fa1699e17b4d9879f452422
#
_entry.id   7c83bffa8fa1699e17b4d9879f452422
#
_cell.length_a   1.000
_cell.length_b   1.000
_cell.length_c   1.000
_cell.angle_alpha   90.00
_cell.angle_beta   90.00
_cell.angle_gamma   90.00
#
_symmetry.space_group_name_H-M   'P 1'
#
loop_
_entity.id
_entity.type
_entity.pdbx_description
1 polymer ?
#
loop_
_entity_poly.entity_id
_entity_poly.type
_entity_poly.pdbx_seq_one_letter_code
_entity_poly.pdbx_strand_id
1 'polypeptide(L)'
;EMPSDWQRIDLPHTWNAVDGHDGNGSYDRGTYWYAKTFETPKQPLGNGKVYVEILAAGQQATVYVNGKEMTYHEGGYSTFRVDITDVCNEEGDNLLVIACSNELKDSVYPQSADFTFYGGLYRGVNLISVPDVHFDLEYYGGPGIQVTPRPCECGGAEFEIVSYVKGADENFTVPVSYTHLTLPT
;
A
#
# COMPACT_ATOMS: atom_id res chain seq x y z
N GLU A 1 -14.26 -3.87 22.42
CA GLU A 1 -13.36 -3.00 23.23
C GLU A 1 -11.92 -3.34 22.90
N MET A 2 -11.07 -2.30 22.76
CA MET A 2 -9.64 -2.50 22.59
C MET A 2 -9.05 -3.11 23.87
N PRO A 3 -8.12 -4.09 23.77
CA PRO A 3 -7.42 -4.63 24.91
C PRO A 3 -6.72 -3.52 25.72
N SER A 4 -6.57 -3.71 27.03
CA SER A 4 -6.01 -2.69 27.93
C SER A 4 -4.50 -2.43 27.76
N ASP A 5 -3.82 -3.30 27.04
CA ASP A 5 -2.37 -3.23 26.75
C ASP A 5 -2.04 -2.56 25.41
N TRP A 6 -3.05 -2.04 24.71
CA TRP A 6 -2.84 -1.31 23.47
C TRP A 6 -2.28 0.09 23.74
N GLN A 7 -1.29 0.46 22.92
CA GLN A 7 -0.68 1.79 22.97
C GLN A 7 -1.20 2.64 21.82
N ARG A 8 -1.43 3.93 22.10
CA ARG A 8 -1.71 4.90 21.05
C ARG A 8 -0.41 5.33 20.38
N ILE A 9 -0.35 5.17 19.06
CA ILE A 9 0.80 5.55 18.24
C ILE A 9 0.34 6.37 17.04
N ASP A 10 1.28 7.09 16.44
CA ASP A 10 1.11 7.74 15.14
C ASP A 10 1.86 6.95 14.06
N LEU A 11 1.39 7.01 12.82
CA LEU A 11 2.10 6.46 11.66
C LEU A 11 2.95 7.55 10.97
N PRO A 12 4.12 7.21 10.44
CA PRO A 12 4.76 5.88 10.40
C PRO A 12 5.27 5.41 11.77
N HIS A 13 5.25 4.10 11.99
CA HIS A 13 5.68 3.50 13.27
C HIS A 13 6.45 2.20 13.05
N THR A 14 7.46 2.00 13.89
CA THR A 14 8.16 0.73 14.03
C THR A 14 8.37 0.42 15.51
N TRP A 15 8.23 -0.85 15.91
CA TRP A 15 8.46 -1.25 17.30
C TRP A 15 9.94 -1.44 17.63
N ASN A 16 10.77 -1.63 16.62
CA ASN A 16 12.20 -1.93 16.76
C ASN A 16 13.11 -0.83 16.18
N ALA A 17 12.76 0.43 16.45
CA ALA A 17 13.44 1.61 15.89
C ALA A 17 14.93 1.72 16.25
N VAL A 18 15.33 1.15 17.39
CA VAL A 18 16.72 1.23 17.90
C VAL A 18 17.55 -0.02 17.66
N ASP A 19 16.94 -1.08 17.14
CA ASP A 19 17.63 -2.34 16.86
C ASP A 19 18.80 -2.14 15.90
N GLY A 20 19.90 -2.81 16.20
CA GLY A 20 21.15 -2.67 15.46
C GLY A 20 21.95 -1.39 15.75
N HIS A 21 21.41 -0.46 16.56
CA HIS A 21 22.09 0.75 17.01
C HIS A 21 22.32 0.79 18.53
N ASP A 22 21.68 -0.11 19.26
CA ASP A 22 21.73 -0.22 20.73
C ASP A 22 22.95 -1.02 21.25
N GLY A 23 23.81 -1.51 20.34
CA GLY A 23 24.94 -2.36 20.68
C GLY A 23 24.56 -3.84 20.93
N ASN A 24 23.27 -4.18 20.81
CA ASN A 24 22.75 -5.53 20.92
C ASN A 24 22.53 -6.13 19.53
N GLY A 25 23.35 -6.98 19.01
CA GLY A 25 23.30 -7.50 17.63
C GLY A 25 22.04 -8.34 17.27
N SER A 26 20.95 -8.19 18.02
CA SER A 26 19.67 -8.88 17.79
C SER A 26 18.59 -7.88 17.36
N TYR A 27 17.64 -8.37 16.55
CA TYR A 27 16.42 -7.64 16.19
C TYR A 27 15.23 -8.21 16.95
N ASP A 28 14.34 -7.33 17.46
CA ASP A 28 13.04 -7.73 17.99
C ASP A 28 12.14 -8.18 16.83
N ARG A 29 11.95 -9.49 16.73
CA ARG A 29 11.16 -10.13 15.67
C ARG A 29 9.89 -10.72 16.26
N GLY A 30 8.79 -10.48 15.57
CA GLY A 30 7.49 -10.98 15.98
C GLY A 30 6.36 -10.41 15.14
N THR A 31 5.15 -10.71 15.55
CA THR A 31 3.93 -10.20 14.95
C THR A 31 3.26 -9.21 15.89
N TYR A 32 3.09 -7.98 15.42
CA TYR A 32 2.45 -6.89 16.15
C TYR A 32 1.20 -6.42 15.41
N TRP A 33 0.22 -5.97 16.18
CA TRP A 33 -1.11 -5.64 15.68
C TRP A 33 -1.35 -4.14 15.72
N TYR A 34 -1.89 -3.60 14.64
CA TYR A 34 -2.32 -2.22 14.52
C TYR A 34 -3.83 -2.19 14.34
N ALA A 35 -4.52 -1.29 15.01
CA ALA A 35 -5.97 -1.15 14.89
C ALA A 35 -6.36 0.33 14.77
N LYS A 36 -7.34 0.61 13.90
CA LYS A 36 -7.87 1.96 13.67
C LYS A 36 -9.34 1.88 13.30
N THR A 37 -10.17 2.66 13.98
CA THR A 37 -11.53 2.92 13.54
C THR A 37 -11.55 4.02 12.49
N PHE A 38 -12.44 3.91 11.52
CA PHE A 38 -12.65 4.90 10.46
C PHE A 38 -14.10 4.89 9.97
N GLU A 39 -14.58 6.02 9.50
CA GLU A 39 -15.84 6.12 8.77
C GLU A 39 -15.60 5.80 7.29
N THR A 40 -16.58 5.16 6.65
CA THR A 40 -16.51 4.91 5.21
C THR A 40 -16.42 6.24 4.45
N PRO A 41 -15.38 6.46 3.63
CA PRO A 41 -15.28 7.67 2.83
C PRO A 41 -16.50 7.82 1.91
N LYS A 42 -17.04 9.01 1.83
CA LYS A 42 -18.10 9.29 0.86
C LYS A 42 -17.57 9.08 -0.55
N GLN A 43 -18.25 8.24 -1.29
CA GLN A 43 -17.84 7.94 -2.65
C GLN A 43 -18.07 9.15 -3.56
N PRO A 44 -17.13 9.48 -4.45
CA PRO A 44 -17.25 10.71 -5.23
C PRO A 44 -18.43 10.71 -6.19
N LEU A 45 -18.82 9.57 -6.77
CA LEU A 45 -19.96 9.43 -7.70
C LEU A 45 -20.29 7.93 -7.92
N GLY A 46 -21.56 7.57 -7.85
CA GLY A 46 -22.07 6.25 -8.26
C GLY A 46 -21.54 5.07 -7.41
N ASN A 47 -21.25 3.95 -8.06
CA ASN A 47 -20.77 2.70 -7.46
C ASN A 47 -19.24 2.69 -7.28
N GLY A 48 -18.67 3.79 -6.81
CA GLY A 48 -17.21 3.89 -6.61
C GLY A 48 -16.66 2.85 -5.64
N LYS A 49 -15.34 2.81 -5.54
CA LYS A 49 -14.60 1.85 -4.73
C LYS A 49 -13.85 2.52 -3.58
N VAL A 50 -13.68 1.77 -2.49
CA VAL A 50 -12.88 2.18 -1.33
C VAL A 50 -11.75 1.18 -1.14
N TYR A 51 -10.53 1.68 -1.08
CA TYR A 51 -9.32 0.88 -0.87
C TYR A 51 -8.60 1.29 0.41
N VAL A 52 -8.01 0.31 1.08
CA VAL A 52 -6.91 0.55 2.01
C VAL A 52 -5.61 0.45 1.22
N GLU A 53 -4.79 1.49 1.27
CA GLU A 53 -3.43 1.50 0.73
C GLU A 53 -2.43 1.43 1.87
N ILE A 54 -1.54 0.46 1.81
CA ILE A 54 -0.41 0.32 2.72
C ILE A 54 0.87 0.57 1.91
N LEU A 55 1.58 1.66 2.22
CA LEU A 55 2.77 2.06 1.46
C LEU A 55 3.96 1.12 1.70
N ALA A 56 4.04 0.52 2.85
CA ALA A 56 4.90 -0.61 3.19
C ALA A 56 4.57 -1.14 4.57
N ALA A 57 4.79 -2.43 4.78
CA ALA A 57 4.66 -3.10 6.07
C ALA A 57 5.79 -4.13 6.20
N GLY A 58 6.51 -4.06 7.28
CA GLY A 58 7.71 -4.87 7.40
C GLY A 58 7.51 -6.14 8.22
N GLN A 59 7.65 -7.28 7.63
CA GLN A 59 7.95 -7.68 6.24
C GLN A 59 6.77 -8.42 5.60
N GLN A 60 5.79 -8.78 6.43
CA GLN A 60 4.56 -9.47 6.08
C GLN A 60 3.40 -8.72 6.72
N ALA A 61 2.26 -8.70 6.08
CA ALA A 61 1.07 -8.08 6.64
C ALA A 61 -0.20 -8.86 6.30
N THR A 62 -1.06 -9.03 7.29
CA THR A 62 -2.44 -9.50 7.08
C THR A 62 -3.40 -8.38 7.43
N VAL A 63 -4.30 -8.06 6.53
CA VAL A 63 -5.27 -6.96 6.67
C VAL A 63 -6.65 -7.51 6.94
N TYR A 64 -7.29 -7.00 7.98
CA TYR A 64 -8.67 -7.32 8.35
C TYR A 64 -9.52 -6.05 8.38
N VAL A 65 -10.74 -6.14 7.88
CA VAL A 65 -11.76 -5.08 8.02
C VAL A 65 -13.02 -5.69 8.59
N ASN A 66 -13.54 -5.12 9.67
CA ASN A 66 -14.72 -5.59 10.38
C ASN A 66 -14.67 -7.08 10.74
N GLY A 67 -13.47 -7.57 11.10
CA GLY A 67 -13.23 -8.96 11.48
C GLY A 67 -13.08 -9.95 10.31
N LYS A 68 -13.21 -9.48 9.06
CA LYS A 68 -12.97 -10.29 7.87
C LYS A 68 -11.54 -10.11 7.38
N GLU A 69 -10.84 -11.21 7.14
CA GLU A 69 -9.54 -11.19 6.48
C GLU A 69 -9.71 -10.77 5.01
N MET A 70 -8.99 -9.74 4.61
CA MET A 70 -9.09 -9.15 3.27
C MET A 70 -7.94 -9.57 2.38
N THR A 71 -6.71 -9.57 2.92
CA THR A 71 -5.52 -9.93 2.15
C THR A 71 -4.35 -10.27 3.06
N TYR A 72 -3.44 -11.08 2.54
CA TYR A 72 -2.11 -11.31 3.08
C TYR A 72 -1.07 -10.86 2.05
N HIS A 73 -0.09 -10.08 2.49
CA HIS A 73 0.97 -9.52 1.65
C HIS A 73 2.35 -9.91 2.19
N GLU A 74 3.25 -10.28 1.29
CA GLU A 74 4.66 -10.53 1.54
C GLU A 74 5.51 -9.52 0.75
N GLY A 75 6.50 -8.97 1.41
CA GLY A 75 7.39 -7.97 0.83
C GLY A 75 7.34 -6.66 1.60
N GLY A 76 8.42 -6.39 2.36
CA GLY A 76 8.46 -5.29 3.32
C GLY A 76 8.53 -3.90 2.71
N TYR A 77 8.74 -3.75 1.40
CA TYR A 77 9.10 -2.46 0.78
C TYR A 77 8.12 -1.97 -0.26
N SER A 78 7.25 -2.84 -0.75
CA SER A 78 6.30 -2.53 -1.81
C SER A 78 4.97 -2.03 -1.26
N THR A 79 4.36 -1.09 -1.99
CA THR A 79 2.97 -0.67 -1.76
C THR A 79 2.02 -1.76 -2.21
N PHE A 80 0.98 -2.00 -1.43
CA PHE A 80 -0.14 -2.83 -1.83
C PHE A 80 -1.46 -2.18 -1.42
N ARG A 81 -2.51 -2.56 -2.11
CA ARG A 81 -3.87 -2.06 -1.88
C ARG A 81 -4.85 -3.20 -1.84
N VAL A 82 -5.93 -2.99 -1.14
CA VAL A 82 -7.03 -3.96 -1.01
C VAL A 82 -8.36 -3.25 -1.10
N ASP A 83 -9.23 -3.73 -2.00
CA ASP A 83 -10.61 -3.26 -2.10
C ASP A 83 -11.38 -3.72 -0.85
N ILE A 84 -11.93 -2.75 -0.14
CA ILE A 84 -12.71 -2.97 1.09
C ILE A 84 -14.18 -2.56 0.93
N THR A 85 -14.60 -2.22 -0.28
CA THR A 85 -15.92 -1.65 -0.58
C THR A 85 -17.06 -2.49 0.00
N ASP A 86 -17.03 -3.80 -0.26
CA ASP A 86 -18.13 -4.72 0.09
C ASP A 86 -18.17 -5.10 1.59
N VAL A 87 -17.18 -4.66 2.37
CA VAL A 87 -17.08 -5.00 3.81
C VAL A 87 -17.22 -3.79 4.72
N CYS A 88 -17.21 -2.59 4.13
CA CYS A 88 -17.45 -1.36 4.87
C CYS A 88 -18.93 -1.23 5.27
N ASN A 89 -19.16 -0.74 6.49
CA ASN A 89 -20.49 -0.32 6.91
C ASN A 89 -20.89 0.94 6.14
N GLU A 90 -22.12 1.02 5.66
CA GLU A 90 -22.64 2.22 5.00
C GLU A 90 -22.71 3.41 5.97
N GLU A 91 -23.05 3.12 7.23
CA GLU A 91 -23.11 4.08 8.31
C GLU A 91 -22.33 3.58 9.53
N GLY A 92 -21.74 4.51 10.25
CA GLY A 92 -20.97 4.23 11.47
C GLY A 92 -19.51 3.83 11.21
N ASP A 93 -18.87 3.41 12.30
CA ASP A 93 -17.46 3.10 12.29
C ASP A 93 -17.15 1.72 11.69
N ASN A 94 -16.05 1.65 11.00
CA ASN A 94 -15.38 0.41 10.59
C ASN A 94 -14.13 0.21 11.46
N LEU A 95 -13.73 -1.03 11.61
CA LEU A 95 -12.50 -1.41 12.29
C LEU A 95 -11.52 -2.01 11.28
N LEU A 96 -10.43 -1.28 11.02
CA LEU A 96 -9.25 -1.78 10.32
C LEU A 96 -8.30 -2.38 11.33
N VAL A 97 -7.85 -3.62 11.07
CA VAL A 97 -6.80 -4.29 11.85
C VAL A 97 -5.73 -4.79 10.89
N ILE A 98 -4.46 -4.53 11.19
CA ILE A 98 -3.32 -4.97 10.40
C ILE A 98 -2.35 -5.71 11.33
N ALA A 99 -2.11 -6.99 11.07
CA ALA A 99 -1.06 -7.76 11.70
C ALA A 99 0.21 -7.65 10.87
N CYS A 100 1.25 -7.03 11.43
CA CYS A 100 2.56 -6.92 10.79
C CYS A 100 3.56 -7.87 11.44
N SER A 101 4.35 -8.57 10.65
CA SER A 101 5.40 -9.47 11.11
C SER A 101 6.72 -9.20 10.41
N ASN A 102 7.81 -9.10 11.19
CA ASN A 102 9.18 -9.09 10.68
C ASN A 102 9.90 -10.41 10.96
N GLU A 103 9.17 -11.49 11.24
CA GLU A 103 9.75 -12.82 11.36
C GLU A 103 10.39 -13.26 10.05
N LEU A 104 11.48 -14.05 10.18
CA LEU A 104 12.19 -14.60 9.02
C LEU A 104 11.28 -15.55 8.26
N LYS A 105 11.24 -15.39 6.95
CA LYS A 105 10.48 -16.25 6.04
C LYS A 105 11.27 -16.46 4.75
N ASP A 106 11.42 -17.69 4.32
CA ASP A 106 12.24 -18.07 3.16
C ASP A 106 11.79 -17.41 1.84
N SER A 107 10.51 -17.05 1.74
CA SER A 107 9.93 -16.35 0.58
C SER A 107 10.17 -14.84 0.57
N VAL A 108 10.63 -14.24 1.68
CA VAL A 108 10.78 -12.78 1.82
C VAL A 108 12.25 -12.38 1.91
N TYR A 109 12.71 -11.58 0.97
CA TYR A 109 14.09 -11.09 0.88
C TYR A 109 14.17 -9.57 1.02
N PRO A 110 15.32 -9.02 1.50
CA PRO A 110 16.49 -9.74 2.04
C PRO A 110 16.22 -10.25 3.47
N GLN A 111 16.90 -11.34 3.87
CA GLN A 111 16.81 -11.87 5.23
C GLN A 111 17.94 -11.41 6.14
N SER A 112 19.07 -11.01 5.56
CA SER A 112 20.19 -10.38 6.26
C SER A 112 20.83 -9.31 5.38
N ALA A 113 21.24 -8.20 5.98
CA ALA A 113 21.93 -7.09 5.34
C ALA A 113 22.56 -6.20 6.41
N ASP A 114 23.29 -5.17 5.99
CA ASP A 114 23.93 -4.18 6.85
C ASP A 114 23.01 -2.98 7.18
N PHE A 115 21.71 -3.18 7.16
CA PHE A 115 20.70 -2.21 7.57
C PHE A 115 19.65 -2.84 8.48
N THR A 116 18.94 -2.00 9.25
CA THR A 116 17.90 -2.46 10.18
C THR A 116 16.66 -2.95 9.45
N PHE A 117 16.16 -4.12 9.85
CA PHE A 117 14.90 -4.69 9.38
C PHE A 117 13.77 -4.17 10.27
N TYR A 118 13.25 -3.00 9.95
CA TYR A 118 12.16 -2.40 10.70
C TYR A 118 10.87 -3.21 10.56
N GLY A 119 10.29 -3.60 11.70
CA GLY A 119 8.97 -4.17 11.79
C GLY A 119 7.89 -3.10 11.89
N GLY A 120 6.69 -3.37 11.38
CA GLY A 120 5.53 -2.50 11.52
C GLY A 120 5.17 -1.69 10.29
N LEU A 121 4.28 -0.72 10.50
CA LEU A 121 3.80 0.22 9.49
C LEU A 121 4.73 1.43 9.42
N TYR A 122 5.94 1.21 8.93
CA TYR A 122 6.99 2.23 8.89
C TYR A 122 6.84 3.24 7.74
N ARG A 123 5.75 3.14 6.98
CA ARG A 123 5.25 4.12 6.01
C ARG A 123 3.76 4.37 6.27
N GLY A 124 3.15 5.23 5.44
CA GLY A 124 1.75 5.60 5.61
C GLY A 124 0.75 4.49 5.29
N VAL A 125 -0.42 4.61 5.88
CA VAL A 125 -1.63 3.86 5.52
C VAL A 125 -2.70 4.87 5.16
N ASN A 126 -3.33 4.72 3.99
CA ASN A 126 -4.30 5.64 3.44
C ASN A 126 -5.62 4.93 3.13
N LEU A 127 -6.72 5.67 3.23
CA LEU A 127 -7.98 5.30 2.59
C LEU A 127 -8.08 6.05 1.26
N ILE A 128 -8.34 5.30 0.19
CA ILE A 128 -8.53 5.86 -1.16
C ILE A 128 -9.96 5.59 -1.57
N SER A 129 -10.67 6.65 -1.96
CA SER A 129 -12.00 6.53 -2.58
C SER A 129 -11.92 6.96 -4.03
N VAL A 130 -12.40 6.12 -4.93
CA VAL A 130 -12.36 6.34 -6.37
C VAL A 130 -13.73 6.15 -7.00
N PRO A 131 -14.03 6.81 -8.13
CA PRO A 131 -15.25 6.54 -8.90
C PRO A 131 -15.25 5.12 -9.46
N ASP A 132 -16.39 4.69 -10.03
CA ASP A 132 -16.54 3.39 -10.66
C ASP A 132 -15.47 3.17 -11.75
N VAL A 133 -15.32 4.14 -12.64
CA VAL A 133 -14.24 4.10 -13.64
C VAL A 133 -12.98 4.73 -13.08
N HIS A 134 -11.95 3.91 -12.90
CA HIS A 134 -10.66 4.32 -12.32
C HIS A 134 -9.50 3.48 -12.85
N PHE A 135 -8.27 3.96 -12.67
CA PHE A 135 -7.08 3.14 -12.93
C PHE A 135 -6.99 1.97 -11.95
N ASP A 136 -6.51 0.83 -12.42
CA ASP A 136 -6.36 -0.37 -11.61
C ASP A 136 -5.33 -0.14 -10.49
N LEU A 137 -5.82 0.09 -9.29
CA LEU A 137 -5.02 0.34 -8.09
C LEU A 137 -4.40 -0.93 -7.50
N GLU A 138 -4.86 -2.10 -7.93
CA GLU A 138 -4.33 -3.39 -7.45
C GLU A 138 -3.22 -3.94 -8.35
N TYR A 139 -3.01 -3.35 -9.54
CA TYR A 139 -1.96 -3.77 -10.45
C TYR A 139 -0.56 -3.50 -9.85
N TYR A 140 0.01 -4.53 -9.24
CA TYR A 140 1.31 -4.52 -8.54
C TYR A 140 1.50 -3.35 -7.54
N GLY A 141 0.44 -2.84 -6.94
CA GLY A 141 0.50 -1.67 -6.06
C GLY A 141 0.91 -0.37 -6.73
N GLY A 142 0.97 -0.37 -8.06
CA GLY A 142 1.31 0.79 -8.87
C GLY A 142 0.10 1.69 -9.19
N PRO A 143 0.28 2.71 -10.04
CA PRO A 143 -0.79 3.64 -10.39
C PRO A 143 -1.73 3.13 -11.50
N GLY A 144 -1.63 1.86 -11.93
CA GLY A 144 -2.38 1.32 -13.07
C GLY A 144 -1.92 1.84 -14.43
N ILE A 145 -0.74 2.46 -14.49
CA ILE A 145 -0.14 2.99 -15.73
C ILE A 145 1.30 2.48 -15.83
N GLN A 146 1.63 1.93 -16.97
CA GLN A 146 2.99 1.52 -17.31
C GLN A 146 3.51 2.38 -18.47
N VAL A 147 4.70 2.94 -18.31
CA VAL A 147 5.38 3.72 -19.34
C VAL A 147 6.71 3.07 -19.66
N THR A 148 6.87 2.62 -20.92
CA THR A 148 8.10 1.98 -21.37
C THR A 148 8.78 2.86 -22.42
N PRO A 149 9.90 3.53 -22.12
CA PRO A 149 10.67 4.29 -23.10
C PRO A 149 11.48 3.36 -23.99
N ARG A 150 11.47 3.62 -25.28
CA ARG A 150 12.30 2.94 -26.30
C ARG A 150 13.17 3.97 -27.00
N PRO A 151 14.47 4.00 -26.77
CA PRO A 151 15.39 4.89 -27.49
C PRO A 151 15.32 4.63 -28.99
N CYS A 152 15.25 5.68 -29.80
CA CYS A 152 15.32 5.57 -31.24
C CYS A 152 16.68 6.06 -31.77
N GLU A 153 17.09 5.56 -32.93
CA GLU A 153 18.34 5.96 -33.60
C GLU A 153 18.36 7.46 -34.00
N CYS A 154 17.19 8.08 -34.02
CA CYS A 154 17.02 9.51 -34.30
C CYS A 154 17.49 10.45 -33.16
N GLY A 155 17.96 9.92 -32.02
CA GLY A 155 18.32 10.68 -30.82
C GLY A 155 17.14 11.06 -29.91
N GLY A 156 15.94 10.54 -30.19
CA GLY A 156 14.75 10.68 -29.37
C GLY A 156 14.36 9.37 -28.66
N ALA A 157 13.14 9.30 -28.20
CA ALA A 157 12.56 8.08 -27.65
C ALA A 157 11.08 7.96 -28.05
N GLU A 158 10.64 6.72 -28.26
CA GLU A 158 9.24 6.36 -28.33
C GLU A 158 8.78 5.93 -26.94
N PHE A 159 7.55 6.26 -26.57
CA PHE A 159 6.96 5.85 -25.30
C PHE A 159 5.76 4.93 -25.59
N GLU A 160 5.85 3.71 -25.10
CA GLU A 160 4.70 2.82 -25.02
C GLU A 160 4.01 3.05 -23.67
N ILE A 161 2.73 3.48 -23.72
CA ILE A 161 1.94 3.76 -22.51
C ILE A 161 0.80 2.75 -22.46
N VAL A 162 0.78 1.93 -21.42
CA VAL A 162 -0.29 0.98 -21.14
C VAL A 162 -1.04 1.44 -19.91
N SER A 163 -2.36 1.61 -20.02
CA SER A 163 -3.24 2.00 -18.94
C SER A 163 -4.19 0.87 -18.60
N TYR A 164 -4.21 0.46 -17.36
CA TYR A 164 -5.13 -0.55 -16.83
C TYR A 164 -6.28 0.20 -16.16
N VAL A 165 -7.49 0.05 -16.69
CA VAL A 165 -8.70 0.76 -16.22
C VAL A 165 -9.75 -0.26 -15.81
N LYS A 166 -10.37 -0.06 -14.64
CA LYS A 166 -11.51 -0.82 -14.14
C LYS A 166 -12.79 -0.03 -14.30
N GLY A 167 -13.93 -0.73 -14.43
CA GLY A 167 -15.27 -0.12 -14.53
C GLY A 167 -15.56 0.57 -15.86
N ALA A 168 -14.64 0.61 -16.83
CA ALA A 168 -14.85 1.25 -18.12
C ALA A 168 -15.65 0.36 -19.07
N ASP A 169 -16.53 0.99 -19.88
CA ASP A 169 -17.14 0.38 -21.03
C ASP A 169 -16.27 0.49 -22.30
N GLU A 170 -16.75 -0.06 -23.43
CA GLU A 170 -15.99 -0.08 -24.70
C GLU A 170 -15.72 1.31 -25.31
N ASN A 171 -16.39 2.34 -24.83
CA ASN A 171 -16.31 3.71 -25.37
C ASN A 171 -15.55 4.69 -24.47
N PHE A 172 -14.78 4.19 -23.51
CA PHE A 172 -14.05 5.02 -22.56
C PHE A 172 -12.81 5.65 -23.21
N THR A 173 -12.59 6.94 -22.97
CA THR A 173 -11.43 7.69 -23.45
C THR A 173 -10.55 8.12 -22.28
N VAL A 174 -9.27 7.78 -22.33
CA VAL A 174 -8.26 8.26 -21.37
C VAL A 174 -7.50 9.42 -22.02
N PRO A 175 -7.66 10.66 -21.54
CA PRO A 175 -6.84 11.77 -22.00
C PRO A 175 -5.41 11.60 -21.46
N VAL A 176 -4.42 11.70 -22.34
CA VAL A 176 -3.00 11.62 -21.98
C VAL A 176 -2.35 12.97 -22.21
N SER A 177 -1.66 13.47 -21.19
CA SER A 177 -0.78 14.64 -21.29
C SER A 177 0.59 14.29 -20.70
N TYR A 178 1.64 14.85 -21.28
CA TYR A 178 2.99 14.74 -20.73
C TYR A 178 3.64 16.12 -20.65
N THR A 179 4.47 16.30 -19.64
CA THR A 179 5.33 17.48 -19.50
C THR A 179 6.78 17.00 -19.45
N HIS A 180 7.68 17.71 -20.13
CA HIS A 180 9.11 17.48 -20.03
C HIS A 180 9.82 18.72 -19.54
N LEU A 181 10.82 18.51 -18.71
CA LEU A 181 11.74 19.57 -18.28
C LEU A 181 12.98 19.52 -19.17
N THR A 182 13.29 20.61 -19.86
CA THR A 182 14.61 20.78 -20.45
C THR A 182 15.56 21.21 -19.36
N LEU A 183 16.60 20.42 -19.10
CA LEU A 183 17.69 20.86 -18.25
C LEU A 183 18.41 21.99 -18.97
N PRO A 184 18.76 23.11 -18.29
CA PRO A 184 19.62 24.13 -18.85
C PRO A 184 20.96 23.48 -19.16
N THR A 185 21.43 23.66 -20.40
CA THR A 185 22.77 23.24 -20.85
C THR A 185 23.84 24.16 -20.27
#